data_5f5be6d54973cc6581c2b46f99cd7f7a
#
_entry.id   5f5be6d54973cc6581c2b46f99cd7f7a
#
_cell.length_a   1.000
_cell.length_b   1.000
_cell.length_c   1.000
_cell.angle_alpha   90.00
_cell.angle_beta   90.00
_cell.angle_gamma   90.00
#
_symmetry.space_group_name_H-M   'P 1'
#
loop_
_entity.id
_entity.type
_entity.pdbx_description
1 polymer ?
#
loop_
_entity_poly.entity_id
_entity_poly.type
_entity_poly.pdbx_seq_one_letter_code
_entity_poly.pdbx_strand_id
1 'polypeptide(L)'
;PFPNPDRINIRRRFAPESVVDLDATYVGKGNKSIKWEFEQSLSSVANKDNRALVVPRSSEEYGIWYAYSEVFVDRDCDLWIAVGSDDRSDVWLNDMHVWGSSNQLKSWQINEGFRKVHFRKGRNRFLARIENGWYSFGWSLVISLTDDVAL
;
A
#
# COMPACT_ATOMS: atom_id res chain seq x y z
N PRO A 1 -11.12 3.62 -7.47
CA PRO A 1 -9.75 3.47 -7.97
C PRO A 1 -9.50 4.29 -9.22
N PHE A 2 -8.23 4.52 -9.54
CA PHE A 2 -7.80 4.98 -10.85
C PHE A 2 -7.85 3.83 -11.86
N PRO A 3 -7.98 4.12 -13.17
CA PRO A 3 -8.04 3.07 -14.17
C PRO A 3 -6.69 2.40 -14.40
N ASN A 4 -6.72 1.08 -14.57
CA ASN A 4 -5.58 0.28 -15.02
C ASN A 4 -6.01 -0.54 -16.26
N PRO A 5 -6.29 0.12 -17.41
CA PRO A 5 -6.84 -0.55 -18.58
C PRO A 5 -5.86 -1.54 -19.22
N ASP A 6 -4.57 -1.26 -19.09
CA ASP A 6 -3.51 -2.09 -19.62
C ASP A 6 -2.78 -2.73 -18.44
N ARG A 7 -2.99 -4.00 -18.20
CA ARG A 7 -2.32 -4.79 -17.16
C ARG A 7 -0.80 -4.59 -17.08
N ILE A 8 -0.23 -3.91 -18.05
CA ILE A 8 1.22 -3.74 -18.24
C ILE A 8 1.63 -2.26 -18.07
N ASN A 9 0.71 -1.31 -18.00
CA ASN A 9 1.09 0.10 -17.95
C ASN A 9 1.40 0.59 -16.53
N ILE A 10 2.31 -0.11 -15.90
CA ILE A 10 2.91 0.14 -14.60
C ILE A 10 3.63 1.49 -14.50
N ARG A 11 3.74 2.23 -15.60
CA ARG A 11 4.44 3.52 -15.67
C ARG A 11 3.50 4.71 -15.56
N ARG A 12 2.19 4.50 -15.69
CA ARG A 12 1.23 5.59 -15.56
C ARG A 12 1.17 6.07 -14.11
N ARG A 13 1.62 7.29 -13.90
CA ARG A 13 1.53 7.97 -12.61
C ARG A 13 0.20 8.69 -12.46
N PHE A 14 -0.30 8.73 -11.24
CA PHE A 14 -1.47 9.51 -10.87
C PHE A 14 -1.10 10.56 -9.81
N ALA A 15 -1.98 11.52 -9.60
CA ALA A 15 -1.72 12.68 -8.76
C ALA A 15 -1.18 12.36 -7.35
N PRO A 16 -1.62 11.30 -6.64
CA PRO A 16 -1.08 10.98 -5.33
C PRO A 16 0.44 10.69 -5.29
N GLU A 17 1.02 10.25 -6.40
CA GLU A 17 2.47 10.01 -6.49
C GLU A 17 3.29 11.31 -6.57
N SER A 18 2.65 12.41 -6.94
CA SER A 18 3.29 13.73 -6.99
C SER A 18 3.04 14.50 -5.71
N VAL A 19 1.79 14.53 -5.25
CA VAL A 19 1.38 15.20 -4.01
C VAL A 19 0.25 14.43 -3.37
N VAL A 20 0.37 14.09 -2.10
CA VAL A 20 -0.71 13.58 -1.29
C VAL A 20 -1.51 14.75 -0.73
N ASP A 21 -2.69 14.96 -1.28
CA ASP A 21 -3.68 15.91 -0.80
C ASP A 21 -4.93 15.14 -0.36
N LEU A 22 -5.13 15.02 0.95
CA LEU A 22 -6.21 14.22 1.53
C LEU A 22 -7.60 14.81 1.32
N ASP A 23 -7.68 16.10 0.97
CA ASP A 23 -8.94 16.79 0.68
C ASP A 23 -9.27 16.78 -0.82
N ALA A 24 -8.34 16.34 -1.65
CA ALA A 24 -8.51 16.35 -3.10
C ALA A 24 -9.56 15.35 -3.57
N THR A 25 -10.22 15.73 -4.65
CA THR A 25 -11.11 14.87 -5.42
C THR A 25 -10.48 14.59 -6.78
N TYR A 26 -10.49 13.35 -7.21
CA TYR A 26 -9.89 12.91 -8.46
C TYR A 26 -10.93 12.30 -9.41
N VAL A 27 -10.59 12.24 -10.68
CA VAL A 27 -11.34 11.46 -11.66
C VAL A 27 -10.78 10.05 -11.69
N GLY A 28 -11.56 9.11 -11.24
CA GLY A 28 -11.23 7.70 -11.19
C GLY A 28 -11.70 6.90 -12.41
N LYS A 29 -11.65 5.60 -12.28
CA LYS A 29 -12.10 4.65 -13.29
C LYS A 29 -13.58 4.88 -13.66
N GLY A 30 -13.89 4.84 -14.95
CA GLY A 30 -15.22 5.09 -15.46
C GLY A 30 -15.72 6.52 -15.24
N ASN A 31 -14.80 7.49 -15.16
CA ASN A 31 -15.08 8.90 -14.88
C ASN A 31 -15.79 9.16 -13.53
N LYS A 32 -15.70 8.20 -12.61
CA LYS A 32 -16.26 8.38 -11.26
C LYS A 32 -15.42 9.36 -10.47
N SER A 33 -16.07 10.20 -9.68
CA SER A 33 -15.40 11.01 -8.67
C SER A 33 -14.90 10.12 -7.54
N ILE A 34 -13.62 10.21 -7.23
CA ILE A 34 -12.99 9.47 -6.14
C ILE A 34 -12.25 10.43 -5.21
N LYS A 35 -12.21 10.08 -3.93
CA LYS A 35 -11.53 10.83 -2.87
C LYS A 35 -10.87 9.88 -1.89
N TRP A 36 -10.05 10.43 -1.02
CA TRP A 36 -9.51 9.70 0.12
C TRP A 36 -10.64 9.34 1.10
N GLU A 37 -10.57 8.12 1.60
CA GLU A 37 -11.45 7.62 2.64
C GLU A 37 -10.60 7.13 3.80
N PHE A 38 -11.03 7.47 5.01
CA PHE A 38 -10.38 6.94 6.20
C PHE A 38 -10.77 5.47 6.38
N GLU A 39 -9.76 4.63 6.50
CA GLU A 39 -9.92 3.21 6.79
C GLU A 39 -9.10 2.84 8.01
N GLN A 40 -9.75 2.27 9.00
CA GLN A 40 -9.09 1.69 10.16
C GLN A 40 -9.25 0.18 10.12
N SER A 41 -8.17 -0.51 9.78
CA SER A 41 -8.13 -1.96 9.91
C SER A 41 -7.81 -2.31 11.36
N LEU A 42 -8.83 -2.71 12.09
CA LEU A 42 -8.63 -3.37 13.36
C LEU A 42 -8.31 -4.83 13.05
N SER A 43 -7.03 -5.16 13.01
CA SER A 43 -6.64 -6.56 12.95
C SER A 43 -7.15 -7.24 14.22
N SER A 44 -8.29 -7.90 14.12
CA SER A 44 -8.75 -8.69 15.23
C SER A 44 -7.77 -9.85 15.42
N VAL A 45 -7.34 -10.05 16.64
CA VAL A 45 -6.47 -11.15 17.08
C VAL A 45 -7.04 -12.54 16.70
N ALA A 46 -8.30 -12.59 16.32
CA ALA A 46 -9.03 -13.81 16.04
C ALA A 46 -8.74 -14.45 14.67
N ASN A 47 -8.20 -13.71 13.71
CA ASN A 47 -7.94 -14.25 12.38
C ASN A 47 -6.44 -14.32 12.14
N LYS A 48 -5.83 -15.45 12.48
CA LYS A 48 -4.38 -15.64 12.42
C LYS A 48 -3.81 -15.49 11.01
N ASP A 49 -4.59 -15.78 9.98
CA ASP A 49 -4.08 -15.89 8.62
C ASP A 49 -4.13 -14.58 7.83
N ASN A 50 -4.89 -13.56 8.29
CA ASN A 50 -5.10 -12.30 7.55
C ASN A 50 -4.95 -11.05 8.43
N ARG A 51 -4.12 -11.08 9.45
CA ARG A 51 -4.03 -10.02 10.47
C ARG A 51 -3.67 -8.63 9.96
N ALA A 52 -2.95 -8.56 8.87
CA ALA A 52 -2.48 -7.30 8.31
C ALA A 52 -3.15 -6.95 6.99
N LEU A 53 -4.01 -7.81 6.46
CA LEU A 53 -4.62 -7.63 5.16
C LEU A 53 -5.67 -6.52 5.18
N VAL A 54 -5.48 -5.52 4.35
CA VAL A 54 -6.44 -4.46 4.08
C VAL A 54 -7.08 -4.73 2.71
N VAL A 55 -8.39 -4.79 2.70
CA VAL A 55 -9.18 -4.92 1.47
C VAL A 55 -10.05 -3.67 1.35
N PRO A 56 -9.93 -2.88 0.28
CA PRO A 56 -10.79 -1.73 0.07
C PRO A 56 -12.27 -2.11 0.01
N ARG A 57 -13.14 -1.20 0.43
CA ARG A 57 -14.60 -1.41 0.42
C ARG A 57 -15.17 -1.67 -0.97
N SER A 58 -14.53 -1.14 -2.00
CA SER A 58 -14.87 -1.40 -3.39
C SER A 58 -13.67 -2.05 -4.08
N SER A 59 -13.72 -3.35 -4.30
CA SER A 59 -12.76 -4.04 -5.14
C SER A 59 -13.25 -3.99 -6.59
N GLU A 60 -12.62 -3.18 -7.41
CA GLU A 60 -12.87 -3.17 -8.86
C GLU A 60 -11.70 -3.81 -9.57
N GLU A 61 -11.96 -4.71 -10.51
CA GLU A 61 -10.92 -5.26 -11.38
C GLU A 61 -10.26 -4.16 -12.21
N TYR A 62 -9.02 -4.34 -12.58
CA TYR A 62 -8.23 -3.37 -13.38
C TYR A 62 -8.24 -1.96 -12.78
N GLY A 63 -7.94 -1.87 -11.53
CA GLY A 63 -7.88 -0.62 -10.78
C GLY A 63 -6.54 -0.39 -10.10
N ILE A 64 -6.27 0.88 -9.77
CA ILE A 64 -5.13 1.30 -8.98
C ILE A 64 -5.65 2.07 -7.78
N TRP A 65 -5.25 1.64 -6.60
CA TRP A 65 -5.55 2.29 -5.34
C TRP A 65 -4.29 2.90 -4.74
N TYR A 66 -4.49 3.89 -3.90
CA TYR A 66 -3.44 4.44 -3.07
C TYR A 66 -3.84 4.31 -1.61
N ALA A 67 -2.88 3.95 -0.77
CA ALA A 67 -3.00 3.98 0.67
C ALA A 67 -1.97 4.95 1.23
N TYR A 68 -2.38 5.77 2.20
CA TYR A 68 -1.52 6.71 2.88
C TYR A 68 -1.60 6.50 4.38
N SER A 69 -0.44 6.53 5.04
CA SER A 69 -0.36 6.42 6.49
C SER A 69 0.81 7.21 7.04
N GLU A 70 0.72 7.61 8.29
CA GLU A 70 1.78 8.30 9.01
C GLU A 70 2.20 7.51 10.24
N VAL A 71 3.50 7.45 10.47
CA VAL A 71 4.12 6.78 11.62
C VAL A 71 5.04 7.77 12.33
N PHE A 72 4.91 7.84 13.64
CA PHE A 72 5.76 8.69 14.49
C PHE A 72 6.75 7.82 15.24
N VAL A 73 8.02 8.22 15.20
CA VAL A 73 9.09 7.61 15.99
C VAL A 73 9.78 8.68 16.84
N ASP A 74 10.24 8.32 18.02
CA ASP A 74 10.84 9.24 19.00
C ASP A 74 12.30 9.61 18.69
N ARG A 75 12.94 8.83 17.81
CA ARG A 75 14.33 9.00 17.39
C ARG A 75 14.54 8.44 16.00
N ASP A 76 15.66 8.84 15.37
CA ASP A 76 16.11 8.19 14.14
C ASP A 76 16.40 6.72 14.43
N CYS A 77 15.84 5.84 13.61
CA CYS A 77 16.00 4.39 13.76
C CYS A 77 15.76 3.66 12.44
N ASP A 78 16.32 2.46 12.38
CA ASP A 78 16.04 1.54 11.27
C ASP A 78 15.05 0.48 11.74
N LEU A 79 13.96 0.35 11.00
CA LEU A 79 12.92 -0.65 11.25
C LEU A 79 12.73 -1.53 10.03
N TRP A 80 12.23 -2.73 10.27
CA TRP A 80 11.82 -3.62 9.20
C TRP A 80 10.42 -3.30 8.73
N ILE A 81 10.21 -3.31 7.41
CA ILE A 81 8.88 -3.32 6.81
C ILE A 81 8.64 -4.66 6.12
N ALA A 82 7.44 -5.18 6.26
CA ALA A 82 6.96 -6.31 5.48
C ALA A 82 5.77 -5.82 4.63
N VAL A 83 5.88 -5.99 3.33
CA VAL A 83 4.86 -5.57 2.36
C VAL A 83 4.31 -6.80 1.68
N GLY A 84 3.01 -6.86 1.52
CA GLY A 84 2.34 -7.87 0.72
C GLY A 84 1.23 -7.24 -0.12
N SER A 85 1.01 -7.75 -1.31
CA SER A 85 -0.05 -7.27 -2.19
C SER A 85 -0.58 -8.36 -3.11
N ASP A 86 -1.82 -8.19 -3.51
CA ASP A 86 -2.50 -8.89 -4.58
C ASP A 86 -3.11 -7.77 -5.47
N ASP A 87 -2.60 -7.47 -6.65
CA ASP A 87 -1.42 -8.05 -7.30
C ASP A 87 -0.13 -7.30 -6.95
N ARG A 88 0.17 -6.23 -7.71
CA ARG A 88 1.40 -5.46 -7.62
C ARG A 88 1.29 -4.29 -6.64
N SER A 89 2.41 -3.96 -6.00
CA SER A 89 2.53 -2.74 -5.22
C SER A 89 3.87 -2.04 -5.36
N ASP A 90 3.85 -0.73 -5.14
CA ASP A 90 4.99 0.12 -4.90
C ASP A 90 4.77 0.87 -3.58
N VAL A 91 5.84 1.06 -2.81
CA VAL A 91 5.80 1.77 -1.53
C VAL A 91 6.89 2.82 -1.46
N TRP A 92 6.49 4.02 -1.03
CA TRP A 92 7.40 5.13 -0.72
C TRP A 92 7.34 5.44 0.76
N LEU A 93 8.50 5.70 1.35
CA LEU A 93 8.67 6.23 2.70
C LEU A 93 9.37 7.58 2.59
N ASN A 94 8.74 8.65 3.07
CA ASN A 94 9.25 10.01 2.98
C ASN A 94 9.68 10.39 1.55
N ASP A 95 8.84 10.07 0.56
CA ASP A 95 9.04 10.29 -0.87
C ASP A 95 10.16 9.44 -1.52
N MET A 96 10.81 8.56 -0.77
CA MET A 96 11.79 7.60 -1.30
C MET A 96 11.11 6.27 -1.61
N HIS A 97 11.30 5.77 -2.82
CA HIS A 97 10.81 4.44 -3.20
C HIS A 97 11.60 3.36 -2.45
N VAL A 98 10.91 2.63 -1.58
CA VAL A 98 11.54 1.61 -0.70
C VAL A 98 11.17 0.18 -1.08
N TRP A 99 10.10 -0.01 -1.83
CA TRP A 99 9.66 -1.32 -2.28
C TRP A 99 8.93 -1.23 -3.62
N GLY A 100 9.15 -2.22 -4.48
CA GLY A 100 8.37 -2.50 -5.68
C GLY A 100 8.28 -4.00 -5.91
N SER A 101 7.06 -4.52 -6.03
CA SER A 101 6.86 -5.93 -6.36
C SER A 101 7.10 -6.20 -7.84
N SER A 102 7.18 -7.49 -8.19
CA SER A 102 7.28 -7.91 -9.60
C SER A 102 6.04 -7.50 -10.40
N ASN A 103 6.17 -7.49 -11.73
CA ASN A 103 5.07 -7.18 -12.66
C ASN A 103 4.10 -8.34 -12.89
N GLN A 104 4.26 -9.44 -12.17
CA GLN A 104 3.43 -10.63 -12.34
C GLN A 104 2.16 -10.51 -11.49
N LEU A 105 1.08 -11.05 -12.02
CA LEU A 105 -0.11 -11.35 -11.26
C LEU A 105 0.24 -12.35 -10.17
N LYS A 106 -0.15 -12.07 -8.96
CA LYS A 106 0.22 -12.89 -7.79
C LYS A 106 -0.78 -12.72 -6.67
N SER A 107 -0.89 -13.73 -5.85
CA SER A 107 -1.67 -13.67 -4.62
C SER A 107 -0.92 -12.94 -3.52
N TRP A 108 -1.66 -12.37 -2.59
CA TRP A 108 -1.12 -11.72 -1.41
C TRP A 108 -0.30 -12.69 -0.52
N GLN A 109 0.85 -12.21 -0.07
CA GLN A 109 1.66 -12.82 0.98
C GLN A 109 2.18 -11.71 1.90
N ILE A 110 2.03 -11.88 3.20
CA ILE A 110 2.33 -10.83 4.18
C ILE A 110 3.77 -10.33 4.15
N ASN A 111 4.71 -11.19 3.78
CA ASN A 111 6.15 -10.91 3.80
C ASN A 111 6.79 -11.02 2.41
N GLU A 112 6.06 -10.72 1.37
CA GLU A 112 6.59 -10.72 0.01
C GLU A 112 7.77 -9.75 -0.14
N GLY A 113 7.61 -8.53 0.39
CA GLY A 113 8.65 -7.52 0.45
C GLY A 113 9.11 -7.29 1.88
N PHE A 114 10.30 -7.78 2.22
CA PHE A 114 10.86 -7.62 3.56
C PHE A 114 12.15 -6.82 3.49
N ARG A 115 12.14 -5.61 4.09
CA ARG A 115 13.27 -4.68 4.01
C ARG A 115 13.47 -3.89 5.29
N LYS A 116 14.73 -3.58 5.59
CA LYS A 116 15.11 -2.63 6.63
C LYS A 116 15.16 -1.23 6.02
N VAL A 117 14.44 -0.29 6.62
CA VAL A 117 14.31 1.09 6.13
C VAL A 117 14.55 2.08 7.26
N HIS A 118 15.05 3.27 6.89
CA HIS A 118 15.38 4.32 7.84
C HIS A 118 14.19 5.21 8.12
N PHE A 119 13.85 5.37 9.41
CA PHE A 119 12.85 6.30 9.91
C PHE A 119 13.55 7.50 10.56
N ARG A 120 13.08 8.68 10.23
CA ARG A 120 13.54 9.92 10.87
C ARG A 120 12.73 10.18 12.13
N LYS A 121 13.35 10.78 13.12
CA LYS A 121 12.63 11.27 14.31
C LYS A 121 11.42 12.12 13.90
N GLY A 122 10.29 11.87 14.53
CA GLY A 122 9.02 12.55 14.26
C GLY A 122 8.19 11.81 13.23
N ARG A 123 7.52 12.55 12.36
CA ARG A 123 6.55 12.05 11.39
C ARG A 123 7.22 11.46 10.17
N ASN A 124 6.88 10.21 9.87
CA ASN A 124 7.24 9.52 8.65
C ASN A 124 5.99 9.19 7.84
N ARG A 125 6.03 9.37 6.53
CA ARG A 125 4.90 9.23 5.63
C ARG A 125 5.09 8.03 4.73
N PHE A 126 4.13 7.14 4.74
CA PHE A 126 4.01 6.05 3.77
C PHE A 126 2.97 6.38 2.71
N LEU A 127 3.34 6.20 1.47
CA LEU A 127 2.42 6.12 0.34
C LEU A 127 2.61 4.74 -0.29
N ALA A 128 1.52 4.04 -0.51
CA ALA A 128 1.51 2.80 -1.28
C ALA A 128 0.62 2.96 -2.50
N ARG A 129 1.06 2.42 -3.63
CA ARG A 129 0.28 2.20 -4.83
C ARG A 129 0.02 0.71 -4.94
N ILE A 130 -1.23 0.31 -5.10
CA ILE A 130 -1.65 -1.08 -5.21
C ILE A 130 -2.42 -1.24 -6.51
N GLU A 131 -2.00 -2.19 -7.33
CA GLU A 131 -2.63 -2.50 -8.60
C GLU A 131 -3.38 -3.83 -8.49
N ASN A 132 -4.62 -3.83 -8.93
CA ASN A 132 -5.43 -5.02 -9.08
C ASN A 132 -5.67 -5.33 -10.55
N GLY A 133 -5.47 -6.58 -10.94
CA GLY A 133 -5.89 -7.12 -12.22
C GLY A 133 -7.34 -7.61 -12.12
N TRP A 134 -7.53 -8.87 -11.83
CA TRP A 134 -8.85 -9.50 -11.69
C TRP A 134 -8.93 -10.33 -10.41
N TYR A 135 -10.16 -10.57 -9.94
CA TYR A 135 -10.50 -11.30 -8.72
C TYR A 135 -10.08 -10.62 -7.43
N SER A 136 -9.30 -11.35 -6.63
CA SER A 136 -8.90 -10.93 -5.30
C SER A 136 -8.09 -9.65 -5.32
N PHE A 137 -8.23 -8.89 -4.26
CA PHE A 137 -7.44 -7.70 -4.02
C PHE A 137 -7.12 -7.59 -2.54
N GLY A 138 -5.90 -7.28 -2.23
CA GLY A 138 -5.49 -7.05 -0.87
C GLY A 138 -4.09 -6.48 -0.75
N TRP A 139 -3.85 -5.80 0.35
CA TRP A 139 -2.56 -5.17 0.63
C TRP A 139 -2.25 -5.17 2.12
N SER A 140 -0.99 -5.20 2.45
CA SER A 140 -0.53 -5.09 3.83
C SER A 140 0.81 -4.37 3.92
N LEU A 141 0.98 -3.61 5.00
CA LEU A 141 2.24 -3.05 5.44
C LEU A 141 2.37 -3.29 6.95
N VAL A 142 3.39 -4.03 7.34
CA VAL A 142 3.73 -4.29 8.74
C VAL A 142 5.07 -3.64 9.04
N ILE A 143 5.18 -3.00 10.19
CA ILE A 143 6.41 -2.41 10.69
C ILE A 143 6.85 -3.20 11.91
N SER A 144 8.11 -3.64 11.93
CA SER A 144 8.66 -4.47 13.00
C SER A 144 10.03 -3.97 13.46
N LEU A 145 10.31 -4.16 14.74
CA LEU A 145 11.62 -3.90 15.34
C LEU A 145 12.64 -5.00 14.99
N THR A 146 12.15 -6.19 14.72
CA THR A 146 12.97 -7.39 14.48
C THR A 146 12.78 -7.88 13.06
N ASP A 147 13.72 -8.66 12.56
CA ASP A 147 13.63 -9.40 11.30
C ASP A 147 12.73 -10.64 11.40
N ASP A 148 12.27 -10.96 12.59
CA ASP A 148 11.29 -12.00 12.84
C ASP A 148 9.90 -11.37 12.77
N VAL A 149 9.34 -11.31 11.58
CA VAL A 149 7.90 -11.10 11.40
C VAL A 149 7.25 -12.44 11.74
N ALA A 150 7.14 -12.71 13.04
CA ALA A 150 6.49 -13.91 13.53
C ALA A 150 5.02 -13.91 13.05
N LEU A 151 4.80 -14.73 12.10
CA LEU A 151 3.53 -14.93 11.40
C LEU A 151 2.79 -16.11 12.01
#